data_eb74fa6dd81db217fc070bd101f9cc6f
#
_entry.id   eb74fa6dd81db217fc070bd101f9cc6f
#
_cell.length_a   1.000
_cell.length_b   1.000
_cell.length_c   1.000
_cell.angle_alpha   90.00
_cell.angle_beta   90.00
_cell.angle_gamma   90.00
#
_symmetry.space_group_name_H-M   'P 1'
#
loop_
_entity.id
_entity.type
_entity.pdbx_description
1 polymer ?
#
loop_
_entity_poly.entity_id
_entity_poly.type
_entity_poly.pdbx_seq_one_letter_code
_entity_poly.pdbx_strand_id
1 'polypeptide(L)'
;MISAKLLQLVVEASSDGIVVAEQEGDDNILIYANPAFQRLSGYSDEEILYQDCRFLQAGDRDQPGLHAIRQAIHEGRACRQILRNYRKDGSLFWNELSITPVFNEADQLTYFIGIQRDVTTEVEAVERVRELEAEVAELKRQLAER
;
A
#
# COMPACT_ATOMS: atom_id res chain seq x y z
N MET A 1 -19.30 16.64 17.91
CA MET A 1 -18.41 16.81 16.72
C MET A 1 -16.97 16.61 17.14
N ILE A 2 -16.20 15.89 16.33
CA ILE A 2 -14.79 15.61 16.61
C ILE A 2 -13.95 16.84 16.20
N SER A 3 -13.05 17.30 17.10
CA SER A 3 -12.15 18.39 16.77
C SER A 3 -11.06 17.95 15.76
N ALA A 4 -10.48 18.92 15.05
CA ALA A 4 -9.38 18.65 14.13
C ALA A 4 -8.18 18.00 14.84
N LYS A 5 -7.89 18.45 16.08
CA LYS A 5 -6.81 17.88 16.89
C LYS A 5 -7.09 16.43 17.26
N LEU A 6 -8.32 16.10 17.61
CA LEU A 6 -8.68 14.71 17.92
C LEU A 6 -8.59 13.81 16.70
N LEU A 7 -9.02 14.30 15.53
CA LEU A 7 -8.85 13.57 14.27
C LEU A 7 -7.37 13.29 13.98
N GLN A 8 -6.50 14.26 14.20
CA GLN A 8 -5.07 14.08 14.04
C GLN A 8 -4.53 12.99 14.97
N LEU A 9 -4.95 13.00 16.24
CA LEU A 9 -4.56 11.99 17.21
C LEU A 9 -5.04 10.60 16.80
N VAL A 10 -6.23 10.49 16.25
CA VAL A 10 -6.79 9.21 15.76
C VAL A 10 -5.94 8.66 14.62
N VAL A 11 -5.59 9.50 13.66
CA VAL A 11 -4.75 9.10 12.52
C VAL A 11 -3.35 8.69 12.99
N GLU A 12 -2.76 9.44 13.92
CA GLU A 12 -1.44 9.13 14.48
C GLU A 12 -1.43 7.85 15.32
N ALA A 13 -2.56 7.49 15.93
CA ALA A 13 -2.69 6.28 16.74
C ALA A 13 -2.99 5.02 15.93
N SER A 14 -3.34 5.16 14.65
CA SER A 14 -3.66 4.02 13.79
C SER A 14 -2.48 3.07 13.66
N SER A 15 -2.75 1.76 13.70
CA SER A 15 -1.76 0.74 13.41
C SER A 15 -1.51 0.57 11.92
N ASP A 16 -2.43 1.02 11.08
CA ASP A 16 -2.26 1.05 9.63
C ASP A 16 -1.51 2.30 9.20
N GLY A 17 -0.70 2.19 8.15
CA GLY A 17 -0.02 3.35 7.57
C GLY A 17 -1.02 4.23 6.84
N ILE A 18 -1.06 5.51 7.18
CA ILE A 18 -1.94 6.48 6.54
C ILE A 18 -1.09 7.58 5.94
N VAL A 19 -1.28 7.81 4.65
CA VAL A 19 -0.62 8.89 3.92
C VAL A 19 -1.67 9.73 3.21
N VAL A 20 -1.34 11.00 2.99
CA VAL A 20 -2.12 11.91 2.16
C VAL A 20 -1.21 12.41 1.05
N ALA A 21 -1.69 12.30 -0.18
CA ALA A 21 -0.98 12.80 -1.35
C ALA A 21 -1.81 13.89 -2.03
N GLU A 22 -1.13 14.94 -2.48
CA GLU A 22 -1.73 15.99 -3.29
C GLU A 22 -1.45 15.68 -4.76
N GLN A 23 -2.48 15.74 -5.59
CA GLN A 23 -2.33 15.52 -7.02
C GLN A 23 -1.74 16.78 -7.67
N GLU A 24 -0.57 16.62 -8.28
CA GLU A 24 0.12 17.68 -9.02
C GLU A 24 0.40 17.17 -10.43
N GLY A 25 -0.48 17.50 -11.38
CA GLY A 25 -0.39 16.96 -12.75
C GLY A 25 -0.52 15.44 -12.74
N ASP A 26 0.49 14.75 -13.25
CA ASP A 26 0.54 13.29 -13.27
C ASP A 26 1.18 12.70 -12.02
N ASP A 27 1.67 13.55 -11.11
CA ASP A 27 2.32 13.14 -9.89
C ASP A 27 1.37 13.24 -8.69
N ASN A 28 1.62 12.39 -7.70
CA ASN A 28 0.89 12.40 -6.43
C ASN A 28 1.92 12.55 -5.31
N ILE A 29 2.03 13.77 -4.80
CA ILE A 29 3.09 14.15 -3.88
C ILE A 29 2.63 13.98 -2.44
N LEU A 30 3.40 13.25 -1.66
CA LEU A 30 3.08 12.98 -0.26
C LEU A 30 3.25 14.23 0.58
N ILE A 31 2.18 14.60 1.28
CA ILE A 31 2.15 15.78 2.15
C ILE A 31 1.94 15.42 3.63
N TYR A 32 1.59 14.17 3.91
CA TYR A 32 1.42 13.66 5.27
C TYR A 32 1.66 12.16 5.30
N ALA A 33 2.31 11.70 6.38
CA ALA A 33 2.46 10.28 6.71
C ALA A 33 2.37 10.12 8.21
N ASN A 34 1.55 9.18 8.68
CA ASN A 34 1.45 8.91 10.11
C ASN A 34 2.62 8.06 10.62
N PRO A 35 2.79 7.94 11.95
CA PRO A 35 3.88 7.14 12.51
C PRO A 35 3.89 5.68 12.04
N ALA A 36 2.73 5.05 11.87
CA ALA A 36 2.63 3.67 11.41
C ALA A 36 3.25 3.50 10.02
N PHE A 37 3.05 4.45 9.11
CA PHE A 37 3.67 4.40 7.78
C PHE A 37 5.19 4.53 7.85
N GLN A 38 5.70 5.35 8.74
CA GLN A 38 7.14 5.48 8.98
C GLN A 38 7.73 4.16 9.46
N ARG A 39 7.07 3.49 10.41
CA ARG A 39 7.49 2.17 10.89
C ARG A 39 7.44 1.11 9.80
N LEU A 40 6.36 1.11 9.01
CA LEU A 40 6.15 0.15 7.94
C LEU A 40 7.21 0.27 6.85
N SER A 41 7.49 1.50 6.41
CA SER A 41 8.40 1.77 5.29
C SER A 41 9.87 1.84 5.69
N GLY A 42 10.15 2.14 6.95
CA GLY A 42 11.51 2.37 7.44
C GLY A 42 12.05 3.75 7.11
N TYR A 43 11.27 4.60 6.46
CA TYR A 43 11.66 5.97 6.14
C TYR A 43 11.15 6.93 7.21
N SER A 44 11.92 7.98 7.47
CA SER A 44 11.50 9.05 8.35
C SER A 44 10.51 9.98 7.65
N ASP A 45 9.80 10.79 8.43
CA ASP A 45 8.86 11.79 7.91
C ASP A 45 9.55 12.72 6.91
N GLU A 46 10.76 13.19 7.24
CA GLU A 46 11.55 14.07 6.36
C GLU A 46 11.90 13.41 5.03
N GLU A 47 12.12 12.10 5.04
CA GLU A 47 12.44 11.34 3.84
C GLU A 47 11.19 11.05 2.98
N ILE A 48 10.02 10.99 3.60
CA ILE A 48 8.74 10.68 2.95
C ILE A 48 8.12 11.91 2.30
N LEU A 49 8.08 13.03 3.02
CA LEU A 49 7.39 14.24 2.58
C LEU A 49 7.96 14.78 1.29
N TYR A 50 7.07 15.21 0.43
CA TYR A 50 7.36 15.78 -0.90
C TYR A 50 7.93 14.78 -1.91
N GLN A 51 7.95 13.48 -1.58
CA GLN A 51 8.22 12.44 -2.54
C GLN A 51 6.96 12.09 -3.33
N ASP A 52 7.13 11.65 -4.57
CA ASP A 52 6.05 10.98 -5.28
C ASP A 52 5.76 9.64 -4.60
N CYS A 53 4.47 9.26 -4.51
CA CYS A 53 4.05 8.06 -3.81
C CYS A 53 4.64 6.75 -4.39
N ARG A 54 5.27 6.80 -5.57
CA ARG A 54 5.91 5.64 -6.23
C ARG A 54 7.25 5.24 -5.61
N PHE A 55 7.78 5.99 -4.64
CA PHE A 55 9.12 5.72 -4.10
C PHE A 55 9.26 4.36 -3.42
N LEU A 56 8.17 3.76 -2.94
CA LEU A 56 8.21 2.42 -2.33
C LEU A 56 8.27 1.28 -3.35
N GLN A 57 8.21 1.57 -4.63
CA GLN A 57 8.21 0.54 -5.67
C GLN A 57 9.60 0.04 -6.02
N ALA A 58 10.64 0.81 -5.75
CA ALA A 58 12.03 0.49 -6.01
C ALA A 58 12.28 -0.03 -7.45
N GLY A 59 11.55 0.53 -8.42
CA GLY A 59 11.64 0.11 -9.82
C GLY A 59 10.82 -1.12 -10.21
N ASP A 60 10.23 -1.82 -9.25
CA ASP A 60 9.36 -2.99 -9.50
C ASP A 60 7.96 -2.52 -9.90
N ARG A 61 7.84 -2.04 -11.13
CA ARG A 61 6.62 -1.39 -11.64
C ARG A 61 5.73 -2.31 -12.47
N ASP A 62 6.21 -3.48 -12.84
CA ASP A 62 5.42 -4.43 -13.62
C ASP A 62 4.61 -5.32 -12.69
N GLN A 63 3.54 -4.74 -12.16
CA GLN A 63 2.62 -5.40 -11.24
C GLN A 63 1.19 -5.10 -11.67
N PRO A 64 0.31 -6.11 -11.78
CA PRO A 64 -1.09 -5.87 -12.17
C PRO A 64 -1.81 -4.88 -11.24
N GLY A 65 -1.52 -4.94 -9.95
CA GLY A 65 -2.11 -4.01 -8.98
C GLY A 65 -1.74 -2.56 -9.23
N LEU A 66 -0.53 -2.27 -9.71
CA LEU A 66 -0.10 -0.91 -10.04
C LEU A 66 -0.87 -0.35 -11.23
N HIS A 67 -1.18 -1.17 -12.22
CA HIS A 67 -1.98 -0.74 -13.37
C HIS A 67 -3.39 -0.35 -12.92
N ALA A 68 -3.99 -1.15 -12.03
CA ALA A 68 -5.31 -0.87 -11.47
C ALA A 68 -5.30 0.43 -10.64
N ILE A 69 -4.26 0.64 -9.82
CA ILE A 69 -4.11 1.85 -9.01
C ILE A 69 -3.98 3.09 -9.90
N ARG A 70 -3.12 3.04 -10.91
CA ARG A 70 -2.96 4.17 -11.85
C ARG A 70 -4.24 4.53 -12.54
N GLN A 71 -4.99 3.54 -13.00
CA GLN A 71 -6.25 3.78 -13.67
C GLN A 71 -7.28 4.39 -12.72
N ALA A 72 -7.35 3.90 -11.49
CA ALA A 72 -8.26 4.46 -10.48
C ALA A 72 -7.91 5.92 -10.16
N ILE A 73 -6.63 6.24 -10.01
CA ILE A 73 -6.18 7.61 -9.78
C ILE A 73 -6.57 8.50 -10.97
N HIS A 74 -6.33 8.04 -12.19
CA HIS A 74 -6.66 8.79 -13.40
C HIS A 74 -8.16 9.05 -13.50
N GLU A 75 -8.98 8.08 -13.12
CA GLU A 75 -10.44 8.18 -13.16
C GLU A 75 -11.05 8.84 -11.92
N GLY A 76 -10.25 9.14 -10.91
CA GLY A 76 -10.72 9.77 -9.68
C GLY A 76 -11.61 8.86 -8.84
N ARG A 77 -11.33 7.57 -8.77
CA ARG A 77 -12.11 6.60 -8.01
C ARG A 77 -11.26 5.85 -6.99
N ALA A 78 -11.93 5.30 -5.97
CA ALA A 78 -11.28 4.48 -4.95
C ALA A 78 -10.84 3.13 -5.51
N CYS A 79 -9.75 2.58 -4.95
CA CYS A 79 -9.21 1.30 -5.39
C CYS A 79 -8.45 0.64 -4.23
N ARG A 80 -8.45 -0.69 -4.19
CA ARG A 80 -7.67 -1.48 -3.25
C ARG A 80 -6.91 -2.56 -4.01
N GLN A 81 -5.60 -2.64 -3.77
CA GLN A 81 -4.74 -3.64 -4.39
C GLN A 81 -3.66 -4.11 -3.43
N ILE A 82 -3.15 -5.30 -3.63
CA ILE A 82 -1.96 -5.79 -2.93
C ILE A 82 -0.77 -5.63 -3.86
N LEU A 83 0.26 -4.93 -3.37
CA LEU A 83 1.45 -4.58 -4.15
C LEU A 83 2.71 -5.11 -3.46
N ARG A 84 3.72 -5.43 -4.27
CA ARG A 84 5.07 -5.58 -3.75
C ARG A 84 5.65 -4.19 -3.55
N ASN A 85 6.07 -3.91 -2.32
CA ASN A 85 6.76 -2.67 -1.98
C ASN A 85 8.06 -3.01 -1.25
N TYR A 86 8.90 -2.01 -1.08
CA TYR A 86 10.24 -2.18 -0.54
C TYR A 86 10.50 -1.15 0.53
N ARG A 87 11.01 -1.62 1.68
CA ARG A 87 11.40 -0.74 2.79
C ARG A 87 12.73 -0.04 2.45
N LYS A 88 13.10 0.92 3.27
CA LYS A 88 14.37 1.64 3.11
C LYS A 88 15.58 0.70 3.07
N ASP A 89 15.55 -0.39 3.83
CA ASP A 89 16.62 -1.39 3.86
C ASP A 89 16.63 -2.33 2.66
N GLY A 90 15.71 -2.15 1.71
CA GLY A 90 15.59 -2.98 0.52
C GLY A 90 14.73 -4.22 0.69
N SER A 91 14.25 -4.51 1.91
CA SER A 91 13.42 -5.69 2.13
C SER A 91 12.03 -5.53 1.50
N LEU A 92 11.56 -6.60 0.88
CA LEU A 92 10.23 -6.65 0.28
C LEU A 92 9.15 -6.83 1.35
N PHE A 93 8.04 -6.15 1.18
CA PHE A 93 6.81 -6.46 1.91
C PHE A 93 5.61 -6.38 0.96
N TRP A 94 4.59 -7.17 1.26
CA TRP A 94 3.34 -7.11 0.52
C TRP A 94 2.44 -6.08 1.19
N ASN A 95 2.08 -5.05 0.45
CA ASN A 95 1.32 -3.92 0.94
C ASN A 95 -0.10 -3.96 0.39
N GLU A 96 -1.08 -4.12 1.28
CA GLU A 96 -2.48 -3.91 0.92
C GLU A 96 -2.73 -2.40 0.96
N LEU A 97 -2.83 -1.81 -0.22
CA LEU A 97 -3.02 -0.37 -0.39
C LEU A 97 -4.46 -0.08 -0.78
N SER A 98 -5.13 0.73 0.03
CA SER A 98 -6.44 1.31 -0.29
C SER A 98 -6.24 2.79 -0.57
N ILE A 99 -6.65 3.26 -1.74
CA ILE A 99 -6.65 4.69 -2.06
C ILE A 99 -8.06 5.21 -2.25
N THR A 100 -8.29 6.43 -1.76
CA THR A 100 -9.57 7.11 -1.86
C THR A 100 -9.32 8.56 -2.25
N PRO A 101 -9.92 9.03 -3.36
CA PRO A 101 -9.81 10.43 -3.74
C PRO A 101 -10.70 11.30 -2.86
N VAL A 102 -10.20 12.47 -2.51
CA VAL A 102 -10.96 13.48 -1.76
C VAL A 102 -10.75 14.83 -2.44
N PHE A 103 -11.85 15.43 -2.87
CA PHE A 103 -11.81 16.79 -3.41
C PHE A 103 -12.10 17.77 -2.28
N ASN A 104 -11.19 18.71 -2.07
CA ASN A 104 -11.34 19.76 -1.06
C ASN A 104 -11.85 21.04 -1.73
N GLU A 105 -13.09 21.40 -1.44
CA GLU A 105 -13.72 22.59 -2.01
C GLU A 105 -13.03 23.88 -1.57
N ALA A 106 -12.45 23.91 -0.38
CA ALA A 106 -11.81 25.11 0.16
C ALA A 106 -10.59 25.56 -0.67
N ASP A 107 -9.76 24.63 -1.13
CA ASP A 107 -8.58 24.93 -1.95
C ASP A 107 -8.70 24.48 -3.41
N GLN A 108 -9.81 23.82 -3.78
CA GLN A 108 -10.08 23.30 -5.13
C GLN A 108 -9.05 22.27 -5.60
N LEU A 109 -8.46 21.53 -4.65
CA LEU A 109 -7.46 20.51 -4.94
C LEU A 109 -8.00 19.11 -4.70
N THR A 110 -7.49 18.14 -5.44
CA THR A 110 -7.76 16.72 -5.23
C THR A 110 -6.63 16.10 -4.43
N TYR A 111 -7.00 15.38 -3.37
CA TYR A 111 -6.09 14.63 -2.54
C TYR A 111 -6.40 13.15 -2.66
N PHE A 112 -5.39 12.30 -2.46
CA PHE A 112 -5.59 10.87 -2.32
C PHE A 112 -5.17 10.44 -0.92
N ILE A 113 -6.03 9.68 -0.26
CA ILE A 113 -5.72 9.10 1.03
C ILE A 113 -5.33 7.65 0.79
N GLY A 114 -4.12 7.29 1.19
CA GLY A 114 -3.62 5.92 1.10
C GLY A 114 -3.61 5.28 2.48
N ILE A 115 -4.28 4.15 2.62
CA ILE A 115 -4.22 3.33 3.84
C ILE A 115 -3.49 2.04 3.48
N GLN A 116 -2.45 1.73 4.25
CA GLN A 116 -1.50 0.68 3.94
C GLN A 116 -1.37 -0.29 5.09
N ARG A 117 -1.39 -1.57 4.77
CA ARG A 117 -1.23 -2.64 5.74
C ARG A 117 -0.27 -3.69 5.19
N ASP A 118 0.69 -4.09 6.02
CA ASP A 118 1.61 -5.18 5.69
C ASP A 118 0.86 -6.50 5.77
N VAL A 119 0.67 -7.14 4.63
CA VAL A 119 0.00 -8.44 4.51
C VAL A 119 0.97 -9.54 4.07
N THR A 120 2.26 -9.34 4.31
CA THR A 120 3.30 -10.30 3.93
C THR A 120 3.05 -11.67 4.53
N THR A 121 2.72 -11.74 5.81
CA THR A 121 2.43 -13.01 6.50
C THR A 121 1.26 -13.74 5.84
N GLU A 122 0.19 -13.02 5.53
CA GLU A 122 -0.99 -13.58 4.88
C GLU A 122 -0.71 -14.08 3.46
N VAL A 123 0.05 -13.30 2.68
CA VAL A 123 0.43 -13.68 1.32
C VAL A 123 1.32 -14.91 1.33
N GLU A 124 2.33 -14.93 2.20
CA GLU A 124 3.24 -16.06 2.33
C GLU A 124 2.51 -17.32 2.80
N ALA A 125 1.54 -17.18 3.70
CA ALA A 125 0.73 -18.30 4.16
C ALA A 125 -0.09 -18.92 3.02
N VAL A 126 -0.71 -18.10 2.18
CA VAL A 126 -1.46 -18.57 1.00
C VAL A 126 -0.53 -19.30 0.02
N GLU A 127 0.65 -18.75 -0.24
CA GLU A 127 1.64 -19.41 -1.10
C GLU A 127 2.10 -20.73 -0.52
N ARG A 128 2.33 -20.79 0.79
CA ARG A 128 2.75 -22.04 1.45
C ARG A 128 1.66 -23.12 1.37
N VAL A 129 0.39 -22.74 1.52
CA VAL A 129 -0.74 -23.66 1.36
C VAL A 129 -0.75 -24.24 -0.06
N ARG A 130 -0.57 -23.39 -1.09
CA ARG A 130 -0.52 -23.84 -2.49
C ARG A 130 0.65 -24.80 -2.75
N GLU A 131 1.82 -24.51 -2.18
CA GLU A 131 2.99 -25.39 -2.29
C GLU A 131 2.71 -26.75 -1.66
N LEU A 132 2.12 -26.77 -0.46
CA LEU A 132 1.78 -28.01 0.25
C LEU A 132 0.71 -28.82 -0.50
N GLU A 133 -0.29 -28.16 -1.07
CA GLU A 133 -1.30 -28.80 -1.90
C GLU A 133 -0.68 -29.47 -3.13
N ALA A 134 0.27 -28.80 -3.77
CA ALA A 134 1.00 -29.34 -4.90
C ALA A 134 1.86 -30.55 -4.52
N GLU A 135 2.54 -30.47 -3.35
CA GLU A 135 3.32 -31.60 -2.82
C GLU A 135 2.43 -32.81 -2.51
N VAL A 136 1.28 -32.58 -1.90
CA VAL A 136 0.32 -33.63 -1.59
C VAL A 136 -0.21 -34.29 -2.87
N ALA A 137 -0.56 -33.48 -3.88
CA ALA A 137 -1.02 -33.99 -5.19
C ALA A 137 0.04 -34.84 -5.84
N GLU A 138 1.31 -34.42 -5.80
CA GLU A 138 2.43 -35.19 -6.39
C GLU A 138 2.66 -36.49 -5.64
N LEU A 139 2.61 -36.50 -4.32
CA LEU A 139 2.75 -37.71 -3.52
C LEU A 139 1.62 -38.70 -3.79
N LYS A 140 0.40 -38.21 -3.91
CA LYS A 140 -0.76 -39.08 -4.26
C LYS A 140 -0.59 -39.69 -5.63
N ARG A 141 -0.07 -38.93 -6.61
CA ARG A 141 0.20 -39.42 -7.95
C ARG A 141 1.26 -40.52 -7.92
N GLN A 142 2.36 -40.32 -7.18
CA GLN A 142 3.43 -41.31 -7.06
C GLN A 142 2.92 -42.58 -6.39
N LEU A 143 2.07 -42.47 -5.36
CA LEU A 143 1.48 -43.67 -4.71
C LEU A 143 0.56 -44.45 -5.63
N ALA A 144 -0.19 -43.76 -6.50
CA ALA A 144 -1.07 -44.40 -7.45
C ALA A 144 -0.32 -45.17 -8.55
N GLU A 145 0.94 -44.80 -8.84
CA GLU A 145 1.77 -45.47 -9.84
C GLU A 145 2.51 -46.73 -9.33
N ARG A 146 2.40 -47.04 -8.06
CA ARG A 146 3.01 -48.25 -7.46
C ARG A 146 2.20 -49.49 -7.69
#